data_2eaad41592a6d0ba2f55c60b5db13bb3
#
_entry.id   2eaad41592a6d0ba2f55c60b5db13bb3
#
_cell.length_a   1.000
_cell.length_b   1.000
_cell.length_c   1.000
_cell.angle_alpha   90.00
_cell.angle_beta   90.00
_cell.angle_gamma   90.00
#
_symmetry.space_group_name_H-M   'P 1'
#
loop_
_entity.id
_entity.type
_entity.pdbx_description
1 polymer ?
#
loop_
_entity_poly.entity_id
_entity_poly.type
_entity_poly.pdbx_seq_one_letter_code
_entity_poly.pdbx_strand_id
1 'polypeptide(L)'
;RRKAEAFCRAAGIPALADDSGLEVDALGGEPGIRSARYAPMPNPTDADRRATLLGRLAGKPAPWTAHFHCTVALALPGGSVQFAGGDCFGEIIPQERGDNGFGYDPIFLLPQPGRTMAELTMAEKNRLSHRARALRAAWWFIRQFASRAASPQQD
;
A
#
# COMPACT_ATOMS: atom_id res chain seq x y z
N ARG A 1 3.37 12.48 0.34
CA ARG A 1 3.36 13.94 0.43
C ARG A 1 3.31 14.58 -0.95
N ARG A 2 4.40 14.47 -1.77
CA ARG A 2 4.55 15.16 -3.05
C ARG A 2 3.35 15.02 -4.00
N LYS A 3 2.80 13.82 -4.15
CA LYS A 3 1.61 13.58 -4.99
C LYS A 3 0.41 14.41 -4.49
N ALA A 4 0.07 14.29 -3.21
CA ALA A 4 -1.08 15.00 -2.62
C ALA A 4 -0.94 16.52 -2.76
N GLU A 5 0.23 17.08 -2.43
CA GLU A 5 0.50 18.52 -2.57
C GLU A 5 0.41 19.01 -4.01
N ALA A 6 0.93 18.23 -4.97
CA ALA A 6 0.88 18.60 -6.39
C ALA A 6 -0.56 18.65 -6.91
N PHE A 7 -1.37 17.63 -6.62
CA PHE A 7 -2.78 17.61 -7.01
C PHE A 7 -3.60 18.67 -6.28
N CYS A 8 -3.35 18.88 -4.99
CA CYS A 8 -4.04 19.91 -4.21
C CYS A 8 -3.77 21.31 -4.79
N ARG A 9 -2.53 21.64 -5.11
CA ARG A 9 -2.17 22.92 -5.74
C ARG A 9 -2.79 23.10 -7.11
N ALA A 10 -2.76 22.05 -7.95
CA ALA A 10 -3.28 22.12 -9.31
C ALA A 10 -4.81 22.27 -9.36
N ALA A 11 -5.53 21.63 -8.44
CA ALA A 11 -6.98 21.60 -8.42
C ALA A 11 -7.60 22.69 -7.50
N GLY A 12 -6.82 23.28 -6.58
CA GLY A 12 -7.33 24.23 -5.59
C GLY A 12 -8.24 23.62 -4.51
N ILE A 13 -8.31 22.31 -4.43
CA ILE A 13 -9.13 21.55 -3.49
C ILE A 13 -8.29 20.55 -2.70
N PRO A 14 -8.78 20.02 -1.57
CA PRO A 14 -8.09 18.93 -0.86
C PRO A 14 -7.81 17.75 -1.76
N ALA A 15 -6.61 17.19 -1.62
CA ALA A 15 -6.21 16.02 -2.38
C ALA A 15 -5.64 14.93 -1.47
N LEU A 16 -6.12 13.71 -1.68
CA LEU A 16 -5.64 12.52 -1.01
C LEU A 16 -4.80 11.69 -1.98
N ALA A 17 -3.64 11.27 -1.53
CA ALA A 17 -2.78 10.35 -2.27
C ALA A 17 -2.23 9.28 -1.33
N ASP A 18 -1.99 8.09 -1.89
CA ASP A 18 -1.34 7.00 -1.17
C ASP A 18 -0.04 6.57 -1.84
N ASP A 19 0.81 5.94 -1.04
CA ASP A 19 1.99 5.22 -1.49
C ASP A 19 2.11 3.93 -0.71
N SER A 20 2.43 2.82 -1.40
CA SER A 20 2.49 1.50 -0.80
C SER A 20 3.75 0.78 -1.21
N GLY A 21 4.30 -0.02 -0.31
CA GLY A 21 5.44 -0.88 -0.53
C GLY A 21 5.29 -2.22 0.19
N LEU A 22 6.00 -3.22 -0.33
CA LEU A 22 6.20 -4.51 0.33
C LEU A 22 7.56 -4.46 1.02
N GLU A 23 7.61 -4.87 2.27
CA GLU A 23 8.84 -5.03 3.05
C GLU A 23 8.98 -6.49 3.48
N VAL A 24 10.16 -7.09 3.22
CA VAL A 24 10.45 -8.50 3.52
C VAL A 24 11.62 -8.56 4.49
N ASP A 25 11.40 -9.15 5.66
CA ASP A 25 12.36 -9.15 6.76
C ASP A 25 13.68 -9.83 6.37
N ALA A 26 13.61 -10.97 5.67
CA ALA A 26 14.79 -11.71 5.20
C ALA A 26 15.64 -10.93 4.19
N LEU A 27 15.14 -9.82 3.66
CA LEU A 27 15.83 -8.90 2.75
C LEU A 27 16.13 -7.53 3.39
N GLY A 28 16.00 -7.41 4.72
CA GLY A 28 16.23 -6.16 5.43
C GLY A 28 15.25 -5.05 5.07
N GLY A 29 14.00 -5.40 4.73
CA GLY A 29 12.93 -4.48 4.35
C GLY A 29 12.85 -4.18 2.85
N GLU A 30 13.72 -4.77 2.02
CA GLU A 30 13.54 -4.64 0.55
C GLU A 30 12.28 -5.43 0.11
N PRO A 31 11.60 -4.98 -0.96
CA PRO A 31 11.84 -3.84 -1.85
C PRO A 31 11.44 -2.46 -1.29
N GLY A 32 10.59 -2.36 -0.26
CA GLY A 32 10.17 -1.10 0.36
C GLY A 32 9.61 -0.11 -0.67
N ILE A 33 10.10 1.12 -0.66
CA ILE A 33 9.69 2.18 -1.60
C ILE A 33 10.02 1.89 -3.07
N ARG A 34 10.82 0.85 -3.33
CA ARG A 34 11.18 0.40 -4.68
C ARG A 34 10.26 -0.69 -5.22
N SER A 35 9.20 -1.07 -4.50
CA SER A 35 8.31 -2.19 -4.86
C SER A 35 7.87 -2.18 -6.32
N ALA A 36 7.46 -1.02 -6.85
CA ALA A 36 7.03 -0.90 -8.24
C ALA A 36 8.19 -0.95 -9.28
N ARG A 37 9.45 -0.88 -8.83
CA ARG A 37 10.66 -0.78 -9.68
C ARG A 37 11.74 -1.77 -9.26
N TYR A 38 11.35 -2.87 -8.63
CA TYR A 38 12.31 -3.78 -8.00
C TYR A 38 13.08 -4.65 -8.99
N ALA A 39 12.47 -5.02 -10.11
CA ALA A 39 13.16 -5.78 -11.14
C ALA A 39 14.13 -4.87 -11.93
N PRO A 40 15.39 -5.34 -12.17
CA PRO A 40 16.46 -4.53 -12.76
C PRO A 40 16.37 -4.49 -14.30
N MET A 41 15.19 -4.17 -14.84
CA MET A 41 14.93 -4.06 -16.28
C MET A 41 14.00 -2.88 -16.59
N PRO A 42 14.01 -2.36 -17.81
CA PRO A 42 13.05 -1.34 -18.24
C PRO A 42 11.61 -1.88 -18.24
N ASN A 43 10.67 -1.11 -17.67
CA ASN A 43 9.23 -1.41 -17.66
C ASN A 43 8.88 -2.83 -17.16
N PRO A 44 9.33 -3.23 -15.95
CA PRO A 44 9.10 -4.58 -15.46
C PRO A 44 7.61 -4.85 -15.24
N THR A 45 7.17 -6.03 -15.60
CA THR A 45 5.84 -6.55 -15.26
C THR A 45 5.75 -6.93 -13.77
N ASP A 46 4.54 -7.20 -13.29
CA ASP A 46 4.35 -7.73 -11.94
C ASP A 46 5.03 -9.10 -11.77
N ALA A 47 5.00 -9.94 -12.80
CA ALA A 47 5.69 -11.25 -12.81
C ALA A 47 7.22 -11.08 -12.69
N ASP A 48 7.82 -10.14 -13.42
CA ASP A 48 9.26 -9.86 -13.31
C ASP A 48 9.66 -9.43 -11.90
N ARG A 49 8.85 -8.59 -11.27
CA ARG A 49 9.07 -8.14 -9.89
C ARG A 49 8.98 -9.29 -8.90
N ARG A 50 7.97 -10.19 -9.05
CA ARG A 50 7.84 -11.38 -8.22
C ARG A 50 9.00 -12.36 -8.42
N ALA A 51 9.37 -12.64 -9.67
CA ALA A 51 10.51 -13.49 -9.98
C ALA A 51 11.82 -12.94 -9.38
N THR A 52 12.05 -11.64 -9.49
CA THR A 52 13.21 -10.97 -8.87
C THR A 52 13.21 -11.13 -7.35
N LEU A 53 12.07 -10.91 -6.69
CA LEU A 53 11.95 -11.06 -5.24
C LEU A 53 12.23 -12.49 -4.80
N LEU A 54 11.59 -13.47 -5.43
CA LEU A 54 11.79 -14.90 -5.14
C LEU A 54 13.23 -15.35 -5.38
N GLY A 55 13.87 -14.88 -6.46
CA GLY A 55 15.28 -15.12 -6.72
C GLY A 55 16.20 -14.61 -5.61
N ARG A 56 15.89 -13.45 -5.01
CA ARG A 56 16.65 -12.90 -3.89
C ARG A 56 16.39 -13.60 -2.55
N LEU A 57 15.27 -14.28 -2.43
CA LEU A 57 14.92 -15.11 -1.27
C LEU A 57 15.46 -16.54 -1.37
N ALA A 58 15.84 -16.98 -2.57
CA ALA A 58 16.41 -18.31 -2.77
C ALA A 58 17.62 -18.53 -1.84
N GLY A 59 17.63 -19.65 -1.12
CA GLY A 59 18.68 -20.00 -0.15
C GLY A 59 18.55 -19.30 1.22
N LYS A 60 17.60 -18.40 1.42
CA LYS A 60 17.33 -17.84 2.74
C LYS A 60 16.38 -18.75 3.54
N PRO A 61 16.54 -18.84 4.87
CA PRO A 61 15.66 -19.66 5.70
C PRO A 61 14.22 -19.13 5.69
N ALA A 62 13.26 -20.04 5.58
CA ALA A 62 11.84 -19.74 5.75
C ALA A 62 11.44 -19.80 7.26
N PRO A 63 10.31 -19.18 7.67
CA PRO A 63 9.36 -18.43 6.84
C PRO A 63 9.91 -17.05 6.41
N TRP A 64 9.50 -16.57 5.25
CA TRP A 64 9.87 -15.25 4.77
C TRP A 64 8.79 -14.24 5.19
N THR A 65 8.86 -13.82 6.44
CA THR A 65 7.94 -12.83 6.99
C THR A 65 8.03 -11.51 6.24
N ALA A 66 6.88 -10.87 6.01
CA ALA A 66 6.77 -9.67 5.24
C ALA A 66 5.56 -8.85 5.66
N HIS A 67 5.55 -7.58 5.29
CA HIS A 67 4.34 -6.77 5.40
C HIS A 67 4.21 -5.81 4.21
N PHE A 68 2.98 -5.55 3.82
CA PHE A 68 2.67 -4.38 3.01
C PHE A 68 2.47 -3.19 3.94
N HIS A 69 3.14 -2.08 3.62
CA HIS A 69 2.91 -0.78 4.24
C HIS A 69 2.20 0.16 3.26
N CYS A 70 1.25 0.97 3.75
CA CYS A 70 0.63 2.06 3.01
C CYS A 70 0.67 3.34 3.82
N THR A 71 1.17 4.41 3.23
CA THR A 71 1.02 5.78 3.76
C THR A 71 0.02 6.55 2.92
N VAL A 72 -1.01 7.09 3.57
CA VAL A 72 -1.98 8.02 2.98
C VAL A 72 -1.61 9.44 3.42
N ALA A 73 -1.62 10.38 2.48
CA ALA A 73 -1.41 11.80 2.72
C ALA A 73 -2.63 12.61 2.25
N LEU A 74 -3.21 13.45 3.11
CA LEU A 74 -4.22 14.44 2.78
C LEU A 74 -3.57 15.83 2.78
N ALA A 75 -3.49 16.48 1.61
CA ALA A 75 -3.03 17.84 1.46
C ALA A 75 -4.24 18.79 1.37
N LEU A 76 -4.16 19.93 2.08
CA LEU A 76 -5.20 20.95 2.08
C LEU A 76 -4.72 22.22 1.36
N PRO A 77 -5.62 23.02 0.77
CA PRO A 77 -5.26 24.25 0.05
C PRO A 77 -4.44 25.23 0.88
N GLY A 78 -4.61 25.26 2.21
CA GLY A 78 -3.82 26.05 3.15
C GLY A 78 -2.40 25.56 3.41
N GLY A 79 -1.92 24.53 2.66
CA GLY A 79 -0.55 24.03 2.73
C GLY A 79 -0.29 22.98 3.81
N SER A 80 -1.26 22.67 4.68
CA SER A 80 -1.12 21.62 5.68
C SER A 80 -1.26 20.22 5.04
N VAL A 81 -0.48 19.25 5.55
CA VAL A 81 -0.55 17.87 5.11
C VAL A 81 -0.66 16.96 6.33
N GLN A 82 -1.63 16.07 6.32
CA GLN A 82 -1.82 15.06 7.36
C GLN A 82 -1.53 13.66 6.79
N PHE A 83 -1.02 12.77 7.65
CA PHE A 83 -0.61 11.42 7.27
C PHE A 83 -1.30 10.37 8.14
N ALA A 84 -1.61 9.26 7.52
CA ALA A 84 -2.00 8.02 8.21
C ALA A 84 -1.33 6.84 7.55
N GLY A 85 -1.03 5.81 8.34
CA GLY A 85 -0.41 4.57 7.87
C GLY A 85 -1.29 3.36 8.13
N GLY A 86 -0.99 2.28 7.43
CA GLY A 86 -1.61 0.98 7.66
C GLY A 86 -0.74 -0.15 7.13
N ASP A 87 -0.60 -1.19 7.95
CA ASP A 87 0.20 -2.36 7.66
C ASP A 87 -0.66 -3.60 7.50
N CYS A 88 -0.22 -4.51 6.63
CA CYS A 88 -0.81 -5.83 6.51
C CYS A 88 0.31 -6.87 6.55
N PHE A 89 0.40 -7.60 7.66
CA PHE A 89 1.44 -8.61 7.89
C PHE A 89 1.09 -9.93 7.23
N GLY A 90 2.09 -10.64 6.74
CA GLY A 90 1.98 -11.92 6.07
C GLY A 90 3.34 -12.56 5.80
N GLU A 91 3.38 -13.46 4.84
CA GLU A 91 4.58 -14.19 4.45
C GLU A 91 4.68 -14.26 2.93
N ILE A 92 5.90 -14.26 2.42
CA ILE A 92 6.15 -14.58 1.01
C ILE A 92 6.22 -16.09 0.84
N ILE A 93 5.47 -16.60 -0.13
CA ILE A 93 5.50 -18.02 -0.54
C ILE A 93 6.03 -18.15 -1.95
N PRO A 94 6.74 -19.25 -2.27
CA PRO A 94 7.33 -19.42 -3.60
C PRO A 94 6.32 -19.75 -4.70
N GLN A 95 5.15 -20.31 -4.35
CA GLN A 95 4.10 -20.65 -5.31
C GLN A 95 3.11 -19.50 -5.44
N GLU A 96 2.91 -19.02 -6.67
CA GLU A 96 1.85 -18.06 -6.96
C GLU A 96 0.47 -18.71 -6.83
N ARG A 97 -0.48 -18.04 -6.14
CA ARG A 97 -1.86 -18.50 -5.99
C ARG A 97 -2.83 -17.33 -6.15
N GLY A 98 -3.93 -17.59 -6.87
CA GLY A 98 -4.98 -16.61 -7.15
C GLY A 98 -4.66 -15.66 -8.30
N ASP A 99 -5.71 -15.09 -8.88
CA ASP A 99 -5.65 -14.27 -10.09
C ASP A 99 -6.12 -12.83 -9.87
N ASN A 100 -6.52 -12.50 -8.65
CA ASN A 100 -6.98 -11.15 -8.33
C ASN A 100 -5.81 -10.25 -7.89
N GLY A 101 -6.04 -8.94 -8.01
CA GLY A 101 -5.08 -7.96 -7.52
C GLY A 101 -3.95 -7.63 -8.49
N PHE A 102 -2.78 -7.29 -7.96
CA PHE A 102 -1.61 -6.83 -8.73
C PHE A 102 -0.32 -6.98 -7.91
N GLY A 103 0.81 -6.73 -8.55
CA GLY A 103 2.11 -6.67 -7.87
C GLY A 103 2.51 -8.02 -7.26
N TYR A 104 2.69 -8.03 -5.96
CA TYR A 104 3.13 -9.19 -5.18
C TYR A 104 1.98 -9.99 -4.57
N ASP A 105 0.73 -9.63 -4.82
CA ASP A 105 -0.44 -10.28 -4.24
C ASP A 105 -0.48 -11.81 -4.39
N PRO A 106 -0.07 -12.40 -5.55
CA PRO A 106 -0.08 -13.85 -5.73
C PRO A 106 0.89 -14.63 -4.85
N ILE A 107 1.93 -13.99 -4.34
CA ILE A 107 2.94 -14.63 -3.47
C ILE A 107 2.89 -14.13 -2.03
N PHE A 108 1.95 -13.24 -1.69
CA PHE A 108 1.78 -12.70 -0.33
C PHE A 108 0.67 -13.44 0.41
N LEU A 109 1.06 -14.38 1.27
CA LEU A 109 0.19 -15.21 2.07
C LEU A 109 -0.25 -14.48 3.34
N LEU A 110 -1.54 -14.43 3.58
CA LEU A 110 -2.11 -14.03 4.87
C LEU A 110 -2.22 -15.28 5.75
N PRO A 111 -1.60 -15.30 6.95
CA PRO A 111 -1.67 -16.45 7.85
C PRO A 111 -3.10 -16.84 8.21
N GLN A 112 -3.96 -15.85 8.35
CA GLN A 112 -5.41 -15.99 8.45
C GLN A 112 -6.06 -15.11 7.37
N PRO A 113 -6.77 -15.69 6.41
CA PRO A 113 -7.41 -17.02 6.33
C PRO A 113 -6.59 -18.13 5.66
N GLY A 114 -5.26 -18.05 5.57
CA GLY A 114 -4.42 -19.06 4.87
C GLY A 114 -4.47 -18.95 3.34
N ARG A 115 -4.84 -17.76 2.84
CA ARG A 115 -4.95 -17.42 1.41
C ARG A 115 -4.01 -16.28 1.05
N THR A 116 -3.57 -16.25 -0.21
CA THR A 116 -2.82 -15.10 -0.72
C THR A 116 -3.74 -13.90 -0.92
N MET A 117 -3.13 -12.71 -1.02
CA MET A 117 -3.90 -11.50 -1.36
C MET A 117 -4.63 -11.61 -2.71
N ALA A 118 -4.08 -12.40 -3.66
CA ALA A 118 -4.69 -12.63 -4.97
C ALA A 118 -5.85 -13.65 -4.94
N GLU A 119 -5.97 -14.45 -3.87
CA GLU A 119 -7.10 -15.36 -3.66
C GLU A 119 -8.30 -14.67 -2.97
N LEU A 120 -8.13 -13.43 -2.51
CA LEU A 120 -9.20 -12.67 -1.87
C LEU A 120 -10.12 -12.02 -2.91
N THR A 121 -11.40 -11.98 -2.60
CA THR A 121 -12.34 -11.10 -3.30
C THR A 121 -12.01 -9.62 -3.02
N MET A 122 -12.46 -8.73 -3.89
CA MET A 122 -12.30 -7.29 -3.68
C MET A 122 -12.89 -6.83 -2.33
N ALA A 123 -14.02 -7.38 -1.92
CA ALA A 123 -14.68 -7.05 -0.66
C ALA A 123 -13.84 -7.48 0.56
N GLU A 124 -13.20 -8.65 0.51
CA GLU A 124 -12.28 -9.13 1.55
C GLU A 124 -11.02 -8.28 1.59
N LYS A 125 -10.43 -8.01 0.42
CA LYS A 125 -9.23 -7.17 0.29
C LYS A 125 -9.45 -5.75 0.82
N ASN A 126 -10.62 -5.15 0.58
CA ASN A 126 -11.02 -3.84 1.11
C ASN A 126 -11.19 -3.83 2.65
N ARG A 127 -11.26 -4.99 3.29
CA ARG A 127 -11.28 -5.10 4.75
C ARG A 127 -9.90 -5.37 5.35
N LEU A 128 -9.07 -6.15 4.68
CA LEU A 128 -7.85 -6.72 5.26
C LEU A 128 -6.57 -5.98 4.85
N SER A 129 -6.54 -5.36 3.66
CA SER A 129 -5.32 -4.80 3.08
C SER A 129 -4.75 -3.60 3.86
N HIS A 130 -3.45 -3.38 3.69
CA HIS A 130 -2.72 -2.22 4.18
C HIS A 130 -3.38 -0.88 3.79
N ARG A 131 -3.78 -0.75 2.51
CA ARG A 131 -4.48 0.45 2.01
C ARG A 131 -5.82 0.68 2.73
N ALA A 132 -6.60 -0.37 2.93
CA ALA A 132 -7.85 -0.27 3.67
C ALA A 132 -7.63 0.16 5.13
N ARG A 133 -6.57 -0.32 5.77
CA ARG A 133 -6.18 0.07 7.13
C ARG A 133 -5.71 1.53 7.18
N ALA A 134 -4.86 1.96 6.24
CA ALA A 134 -4.40 3.35 6.14
C ALA A 134 -5.56 4.31 5.91
N LEU A 135 -6.52 3.99 5.02
CA LEU A 135 -7.71 4.81 4.77
C LEU A 135 -8.62 4.89 5.99
N ARG A 136 -8.80 3.78 6.74
CA ARG A 136 -9.55 3.83 8.01
C ARG A 136 -8.86 4.70 9.06
N ALA A 137 -7.55 4.63 9.17
CA ALA A 137 -6.78 5.51 10.05
C ALA A 137 -6.87 6.98 9.61
N ALA A 138 -6.92 7.25 8.29
CA ALA A 138 -7.10 8.57 7.73
C ALA A 138 -8.51 9.14 7.92
N TRP A 139 -9.51 8.29 8.17
CA TRP A 139 -10.93 8.67 8.18
C TRP A 139 -11.26 9.80 9.17
N TRP A 140 -10.58 9.81 10.32
CA TRP A 140 -10.79 10.84 11.33
C TRP A 140 -10.51 12.26 10.80
N PHE A 141 -9.36 12.49 10.18
CA PHE A 141 -9.02 13.81 9.66
C PHE A 141 -9.78 14.15 8.37
N ILE A 142 -10.14 13.16 7.54
CA ILE A 142 -11.00 13.35 6.37
C ILE A 142 -12.36 13.88 6.83
N ARG A 143 -12.98 13.28 7.85
CA ARG A 143 -14.25 13.74 8.42
C ARG A 143 -14.16 15.13 9.04
N GLN A 144 -13.13 15.42 9.80
CA GLN A 144 -12.94 16.76 10.39
C GLN A 144 -12.89 17.84 9.31
N PHE A 145 -12.20 17.57 8.22
CA PHE A 145 -12.15 18.50 7.10
C PHE A 145 -13.53 18.66 6.46
N ALA A 146 -14.22 17.59 6.16
CA ALA A 146 -15.56 17.63 5.55
C ALA A 146 -16.55 18.40 6.42
N SER A 147 -16.51 18.23 7.74
CA SER A 147 -17.38 18.96 8.69
C SER A 147 -17.10 20.47 8.70
N ARG A 148 -15.83 20.87 8.64
CA ARG A 148 -15.45 22.29 8.58
C ARG A 148 -15.83 22.94 7.24
N ALA A 149 -15.72 22.21 6.14
CA ALA A 149 -16.12 22.71 4.82
C ALA A 149 -17.65 22.83 4.67
N ALA A 150 -18.43 22.08 5.45
CA ALA A 150 -19.88 22.12 5.45
C ALA A 150 -20.47 23.19 6.38
N SER A 151 -19.67 23.78 7.29
CA SER A 151 -20.13 24.88 8.14
C SER A 151 -20.00 26.19 7.36
N PRO A 152 -21.11 26.94 7.11
CA PRO A 152 -21.02 28.26 6.46
C PRO A 152 -20.18 29.17 7.37
N GLN A 153 -19.25 29.91 6.78
CA GLN A 153 -18.61 31.01 7.45
C GLN A 153 -19.73 32.01 7.79
N GLN A 154 -19.99 32.17 9.09
CA GLN A 154 -20.78 33.30 9.56
C GLN A 154 -19.86 34.50 9.53
N ASP A 155 -20.03 35.33 8.54
CA ASP A 155 -19.48 36.69 8.47
C ASP A 155 -20.16 37.59 9.53
#